data_0ae5741310ef6e576bd811c1e749eeee
#
_entry.id   0ae5741310ef6e576bd811c1e749eeee
#
_cell.length_a   1.000
_cell.length_b   1.000
_cell.length_c   1.000
_cell.angle_alpha   90.00
_cell.angle_beta   90.00
_cell.angle_gamma   90.00
#
_symmetry.space_group_name_H-M   'P 1'
#
loop_
_entity.id
_entity.type
_entity.pdbx_description
1 polymer ?
#
loop_
_entity_poly.entity_id
_entity_poly.type
_entity_poly.pdbx_seq_one_letter_code
_entity_poly.pdbx_strand_id
1 'polypeptide(L)'
;MSVELDNVGHKFAASPWLFRHLSARCEDGALTAIIGPSGSGKSTLLSLIAGWETQTEGTITVPRPPGEQNPRIAWVFQNPFGVRARSAIDHVALPLLARGMSRAQADVEANRLLDAFNLAHLAERSFRDLSGGEA
;
A
#
# COMPACT_ATOMS: atom_id res chain seq x y z
N MET A 1 4.49 14.23 -11.98
CA MET A 1 5.35 13.01 -12.02
C MET A 1 4.44 11.82 -12.27
N SER A 2 4.89 10.76 -12.93
CA SER A 2 4.05 9.60 -13.28
C SER A 2 4.80 8.31 -12.99
N VAL A 3 4.07 7.24 -12.65
CA VAL A 3 4.63 5.88 -12.67
C VAL A 3 4.62 5.41 -14.12
N GLU A 4 5.74 4.94 -14.61
CA GLU A 4 5.90 4.50 -16.00
C GLU A 4 6.35 3.04 -16.04
N LEU A 5 5.67 2.26 -16.87
CA LEU A 5 6.02 0.90 -17.21
C LEU A 5 6.39 0.87 -18.69
N ASP A 6 7.58 0.36 -19.00
CA ASP A 6 8.05 0.24 -20.37
C ASP A 6 8.41 -1.21 -20.68
N ASN A 7 7.62 -1.82 -21.56
CA ASN A 7 7.81 -3.20 -22.05
C ASN A 7 8.02 -4.23 -20.92
N VAL A 8 7.29 -4.06 -19.80
CA VAL A 8 7.47 -4.88 -18.60
C VAL A 8 6.94 -6.29 -18.81
N GLY A 9 7.74 -7.27 -18.41
CA GLY A 9 7.36 -8.67 -18.37
C GLY A 9 7.84 -9.31 -17.08
N HIS A 10 7.05 -10.27 -16.58
CA HIS A 10 7.40 -11.02 -15.39
C HIS A 10 6.99 -12.49 -15.46
N LYS A 11 7.85 -13.34 -14.93
CA LYS A 11 7.62 -14.77 -14.68
C LYS A 11 8.35 -15.20 -13.41
N PHE A 12 7.82 -16.18 -12.73
CA PHE A 12 8.46 -16.79 -11.57
C PHE A 12 9.35 -17.98 -12.00
N ALA A 13 10.65 -17.90 -11.73
CA ALA A 13 11.61 -18.98 -12.04
C ALA A 13 11.37 -19.65 -13.40
N ALA A 14 11.11 -20.96 -13.43
CA ALA A 14 10.86 -21.75 -14.63
C ALA A 14 9.38 -21.74 -15.09
N SER A 15 8.52 -20.93 -14.46
CA SER A 15 7.08 -20.87 -14.79
C SER A 15 6.85 -20.18 -16.15
N PRO A 16 5.70 -20.42 -16.79
CA PRO A 16 5.25 -19.60 -17.91
C PRO A 16 5.19 -18.12 -17.56
N TRP A 17 5.23 -17.28 -18.59
CA TRP A 17 5.07 -15.85 -18.42
C TRP A 17 3.72 -15.52 -17.78
N LEU A 18 3.75 -14.71 -16.73
CA LEU A 18 2.56 -14.18 -16.10
C LEU A 18 1.94 -13.07 -16.96
N PHE A 19 2.80 -12.18 -17.46
CA PHE A 19 2.49 -11.18 -18.48
C PHE A 19 3.78 -10.72 -19.17
N ARG A 20 3.65 -10.13 -20.36
CA ARG A 20 4.75 -9.56 -21.14
C ARG A 20 4.31 -8.33 -21.90
N HIS A 21 5.30 -7.54 -22.32
CA HIS A 21 5.11 -6.36 -23.17
C HIS A 21 4.11 -5.36 -22.61
N LEU A 22 4.03 -5.26 -21.27
CA LEU A 22 3.14 -4.32 -20.61
C LEU A 22 3.78 -2.93 -20.57
N SER A 23 3.18 -1.97 -21.28
CA SER A 23 3.56 -0.57 -21.23
C SER A 23 2.36 0.25 -20.78
N ALA A 24 2.54 1.07 -19.77
CA ALA A 24 1.49 1.91 -19.22
C ALA A 24 2.09 3.12 -18.51
N ARG A 25 1.27 4.15 -18.34
CA ARG A 25 1.60 5.34 -17.57
C ARG A 25 0.46 5.67 -16.62
N CYS A 26 0.80 5.83 -15.34
CA CYS A 26 -0.13 6.24 -14.30
C CYS A 26 0.21 7.68 -13.92
N GLU A 27 -0.71 8.59 -14.22
CA GLU A 27 -0.48 10.02 -13.99
C GLU A 27 -0.55 10.37 -12.51
N ASP A 28 0.23 11.36 -12.12
CA ASP A 28 0.22 11.92 -10.76
C ASP A 28 -1.15 12.51 -10.41
N GLY A 29 -1.62 12.26 -9.20
CA GLY A 29 -2.94 12.72 -8.75
C GLY A 29 -4.13 11.98 -9.35
N ALA A 30 -3.90 10.99 -10.21
CA ALA A 30 -4.96 10.20 -10.82
C ALA A 30 -5.18 8.87 -10.07
N LEU A 31 -6.44 8.39 -10.10
CA LEU A 31 -6.78 7.04 -9.69
C LEU A 31 -6.64 6.09 -10.89
N THR A 32 -5.73 5.11 -10.79
CA THR A 32 -5.55 4.08 -11.82
C THR A 32 -6.06 2.75 -11.32
N ALA A 33 -6.99 2.11 -12.05
CA ALA A 33 -7.50 0.79 -11.75
C ALA A 33 -6.85 -0.28 -12.63
N ILE A 34 -6.36 -1.38 -12.01
CA ILE A 34 -5.86 -2.56 -12.69
C ILE A 34 -6.97 -3.63 -12.66
N ILE A 35 -7.50 -3.95 -13.83
CA ILE A 35 -8.63 -4.87 -13.98
C ILE A 35 -8.18 -6.13 -14.73
N GLY A 36 -8.73 -7.28 -14.35
CA GLY A 36 -8.45 -8.56 -15.00
C GLY A 36 -8.91 -9.75 -14.16
N PRO A 37 -8.93 -10.96 -14.74
CA PRO A 37 -9.34 -12.17 -14.05
C PRO A 37 -8.43 -12.51 -12.87
N SER A 38 -8.89 -13.42 -11.99
CA SER A 38 -8.03 -13.95 -10.91
C SER A 38 -6.81 -14.66 -11.52
N GLY A 39 -5.65 -14.50 -10.91
CA GLY A 39 -4.40 -15.11 -11.40
C GLY A 39 -3.72 -14.37 -12.56
N SER A 40 -4.28 -13.28 -13.08
CA SER A 40 -3.66 -12.51 -14.19
C SER A 40 -2.44 -11.67 -13.81
N GLY A 41 -1.97 -11.73 -12.56
CA GLY A 41 -0.76 -11.02 -12.14
C GLY A 41 -0.96 -9.59 -11.61
N LYS A 42 -2.21 -9.15 -11.34
CA LYS A 42 -2.48 -7.79 -10.83
C LYS A 42 -1.71 -7.46 -9.55
N SER A 43 -1.77 -8.35 -8.56
CA SER A 43 -1.04 -8.17 -7.29
C SER A 43 0.47 -8.23 -7.49
N THR A 44 0.94 -9.08 -8.40
CA THR A 44 2.36 -9.16 -8.78
C THR A 44 2.82 -7.85 -9.43
N LEU A 45 2.01 -7.29 -10.33
CA LEU A 45 2.33 -6.00 -10.95
C LEU A 45 2.43 -4.88 -9.91
N LEU A 46 1.52 -4.83 -8.93
CA LEU A 46 1.61 -3.89 -7.82
C LEU A 46 2.88 -4.11 -6.98
N SER A 47 3.25 -5.38 -6.70
CA SER A 47 4.50 -5.70 -5.98
C SER A 47 5.75 -5.27 -6.74
N LEU A 48 5.75 -5.39 -8.08
CA LEU A 48 6.83 -4.90 -8.94
C LEU A 48 6.92 -3.36 -8.90
N ILE A 49 5.80 -2.65 -8.96
CA ILE A 49 5.75 -1.19 -8.83
C ILE A 49 6.23 -0.75 -7.43
N ALA A 50 5.88 -1.52 -6.39
CA ALA A 50 6.33 -1.26 -5.03
C ALA A 50 7.81 -1.59 -4.79
N GLY A 51 8.48 -2.25 -5.74
CA GLY A 51 9.87 -2.67 -5.61
C GLY A 51 10.08 -3.86 -4.67
N TRP A 52 9.03 -4.59 -4.33
CA TRP A 52 9.13 -5.83 -3.53
C TRP A 52 9.56 -7.03 -4.35
N GLU A 53 9.30 -6.97 -5.65
CA GLU A 53 9.72 -7.96 -6.64
C GLU A 53 10.48 -7.24 -7.75
N THR A 54 11.28 -7.98 -8.51
CA THR A 54 12.00 -7.45 -9.67
C THR A 54 11.40 -8.02 -10.94
N GLN A 55 11.12 -7.16 -11.90
CA GLN A 55 10.61 -7.58 -13.21
C GLN A 55 11.65 -8.43 -13.95
N THR A 56 11.18 -9.37 -14.79
CA THR A 56 12.06 -10.22 -15.59
C THR A 56 12.59 -9.47 -16.81
N GLU A 57 11.78 -8.60 -17.42
CA GLU A 57 12.16 -7.76 -18.55
C GLU A 57 11.46 -6.38 -18.47
N GLY A 58 11.99 -5.40 -19.20
CA GLY A 58 11.47 -4.04 -19.23
C GLY A 58 11.91 -3.17 -18.06
N THR A 59 11.29 -2.01 -17.92
CA THR A 59 11.64 -1.01 -16.89
C THR A 59 10.40 -0.47 -16.20
N ILE A 60 10.48 -0.31 -14.88
CA ILE A 60 9.47 0.37 -14.05
C ILE A 60 10.11 1.59 -13.43
N THR A 61 9.56 2.77 -13.70
CA THR A 61 9.99 4.02 -13.11
C THR A 61 8.94 4.54 -12.15
N VAL A 62 9.30 4.67 -10.88
CA VAL A 62 8.45 5.25 -9.85
C VAL A 62 9.06 6.58 -9.39
N PRO A 63 8.30 7.67 -9.39
CA PRO A 63 8.79 8.98 -8.98
C PRO A 63 9.30 8.97 -7.54
N ARG A 64 10.36 9.72 -7.31
CA ARG A 64 10.96 9.90 -5.98
C ARG A 64 10.81 11.34 -5.54
N PRO A 65 10.53 11.62 -4.27
CA PRO A 65 10.56 12.98 -3.75
C PRO A 65 11.96 13.61 -3.93
N PRO A 66 12.04 14.91 -4.15
CA PRO A 66 13.33 15.59 -4.24
C PRO A 66 14.19 15.33 -3.00
N GLY A 67 15.45 14.88 -3.20
CA GLY A 67 16.38 14.57 -2.14
C GLY A 67 16.23 13.21 -1.47
N GLU A 68 15.23 12.40 -1.84
CA GLU A 68 15.05 11.03 -1.35
C GLU A 68 15.61 10.00 -2.34
N GLN A 69 16.22 8.94 -1.78
CA GLN A 69 16.76 7.85 -2.61
C GLN A 69 15.67 6.86 -3.05
N ASN A 70 14.61 6.73 -2.25
CA ASN A 70 13.54 5.78 -2.47
C ASN A 70 12.19 6.46 -2.73
N PRO A 71 11.31 5.87 -3.55
CA PRO A 71 9.94 6.36 -3.69
C PRO A 71 9.16 6.17 -2.39
N ARG A 72 8.19 7.05 -2.13
CA ARG A 72 7.23 6.89 -1.03
C ARG A 72 6.05 6.08 -1.51
N ILE A 73 5.96 4.84 -1.05
CA ILE A 73 4.87 3.92 -1.40
C ILE A 73 4.13 3.53 -0.13
N ALA A 74 2.82 3.69 -0.13
CA ALA A 74 1.93 3.12 0.88
C ALA A 74 1.18 1.93 0.28
N TRP A 75 0.94 0.91 1.09
CA TRP A 75 0.26 -0.31 0.67
C TRP A 75 -0.93 -0.58 1.58
N VAL A 76 -2.08 -0.86 0.96
CA VAL A 76 -3.26 -1.34 1.66
C VAL A 76 -3.48 -2.79 1.22
N PHE A 77 -3.40 -3.71 2.17
CA PHE A 77 -3.59 -5.14 1.90
C PHE A 77 -5.06 -5.49 1.75
N GLN A 78 -5.36 -6.49 0.92
CA GLN A 78 -6.71 -7.02 0.77
C GLN A 78 -7.26 -7.60 2.09
N ASN A 79 -6.38 -8.26 2.86
CA ASN A 79 -6.69 -8.71 4.21
C ASN A 79 -5.92 -7.81 5.18
N PRO A 80 -6.60 -7.08 6.07
CA PRO A 80 -5.94 -6.22 7.02
C PRO A 80 -5.09 -7.02 8.00
N PHE A 81 -3.92 -6.49 8.31
CA PHE A 81 -2.99 -7.06 9.30
C PHE A 81 -2.91 -6.16 10.51
N GLY A 82 -3.03 -6.75 11.70
CA GLY A 82 -2.90 -6.00 12.94
C GLY A 82 -2.64 -6.90 14.14
N VAL A 83 -2.22 -6.29 15.23
CA VAL A 83 -2.02 -6.97 16.50
C VAL A 83 -3.38 -7.15 17.17
N ARG A 84 -3.86 -8.38 17.22
CA ARG A 84 -5.24 -8.75 17.63
C ARG A 84 -5.71 -8.12 18.95
N ALA A 85 -4.80 -7.97 19.92
CA ALA A 85 -5.12 -7.44 21.25
C ALA A 85 -4.98 -5.92 21.37
N ARG A 86 -4.50 -5.22 20.34
CA ARG A 86 -4.40 -3.76 20.33
C ARG A 86 -5.67 -3.13 19.80
N SER A 87 -5.97 -1.93 20.30
CA SER A 87 -7.11 -1.14 19.84
C SER A 87 -6.89 -0.53 18.45
N ALA A 88 -7.96 -0.09 17.81
CA ALA A 88 -7.89 0.63 16.53
C ALA A 88 -7.03 1.89 16.64
N ILE A 89 -7.19 2.67 17.70
CA ILE A 89 -6.40 3.89 17.92
C ILE A 89 -4.91 3.57 18.07
N ASP A 90 -4.56 2.47 18.74
CA ASP A 90 -3.16 2.04 18.86
C ASP A 90 -2.52 1.74 17.51
N HIS A 91 -3.28 1.13 16.59
CA HIS A 91 -2.78 0.85 15.23
C HIS A 91 -2.55 2.13 14.44
N VAL A 92 -3.48 3.08 14.52
CA VAL A 92 -3.35 4.38 13.83
C VAL A 92 -2.24 5.24 14.44
N ALA A 93 -2.04 5.16 15.77
CA ALA A 93 -0.98 5.89 16.47
C ALA A 93 0.44 5.33 16.20
N LEU A 94 0.57 4.02 15.92
CA LEU A 94 1.86 3.37 15.81
C LEU A 94 2.82 4.01 14.80
N PRO A 95 2.45 4.32 13.55
CA PRO A 95 3.33 4.99 12.61
C PRO A 95 3.66 6.44 13.01
N LEU A 96 2.81 7.10 13.77
CA LEU A 96 3.06 8.45 14.29
C LEU A 96 4.12 8.41 15.40
N LEU A 97 4.02 7.44 16.29
CA LEU A 97 5.03 7.16 17.32
C LEU A 97 6.39 6.82 16.68
N ALA A 98 6.40 5.99 15.64
CA ALA A 98 7.62 5.64 14.90
C ALA A 98 8.31 6.85 14.24
N ARG A 99 7.56 7.93 13.98
CA ARG A 99 8.08 9.21 13.48
C ARG A 99 8.54 10.16 14.60
N GLY A 100 8.52 9.70 15.86
CA GLY A 100 8.99 10.47 17.01
C GLY A 100 7.95 11.36 17.69
N MET A 101 6.65 11.23 17.35
CA MET A 101 5.60 11.92 18.10
C MET A 101 5.51 11.37 19.52
N SER A 102 5.20 12.24 20.50
CA SER A 102 4.83 11.77 21.83
C SER A 102 3.50 11.00 21.79
N ARG A 103 3.28 10.11 22.77
CA ARG A 103 2.03 9.35 22.85
C ARG A 103 0.79 10.25 22.82
N ALA A 104 0.79 11.33 23.59
CA ALA A 104 -0.33 12.26 23.65
C ALA A 104 -0.63 12.93 22.29
N GLN A 105 0.43 13.33 21.56
CA GLN A 105 0.28 13.90 20.22
C GLN A 105 -0.23 12.86 19.20
N ALA A 106 0.30 11.64 19.27
CA ALA A 106 -0.11 10.54 18.39
C ALA A 106 -1.57 10.16 18.62
N ASP A 107 -2.06 10.13 19.86
CA ASP A 107 -3.45 9.83 20.19
C ASP A 107 -4.41 10.91 19.69
N VAL A 108 -4.06 12.18 19.81
CA VAL A 108 -4.86 13.29 19.26
C VAL A 108 -4.97 13.17 17.74
N GLU A 109 -3.87 12.96 17.06
CA GLU A 109 -3.87 12.83 15.60
C GLU A 109 -4.55 11.54 15.12
N ALA A 110 -4.36 10.43 15.83
CA ALA A 110 -5.04 9.17 15.56
C ALA A 110 -6.56 9.29 15.68
N ASN A 111 -7.06 9.96 16.71
CA ASN A 111 -8.50 10.24 16.87
C ASN A 111 -9.03 11.11 15.72
N ARG A 112 -8.28 12.15 15.32
CA ARG A 112 -8.65 13.00 14.17
C ARG A 112 -8.75 12.20 12.88
N LEU A 113 -7.81 11.27 12.64
CA LEU A 113 -7.82 10.39 11.47
C LEU A 113 -9.00 9.41 11.52
N LEU A 114 -9.27 8.78 12.66
CA LEU A 114 -10.41 7.88 12.81
C LEU A 114 -11.74 8.63 12.58
N ASP A 115 -11.86 9.85 13.07
CA ASP A 115 -13.05 10.67 12.84
C ASP A 115 -13.25 11.02 11.36
N ALA A 116 -12.17 11.35 10.65
CA ALA A 116 -12.21 11.63 9.21
C ALA A 116 -12.73 10.45 8.36
N PHE A 117 -12.59 9.22 8.86
CA PHE A 117 -13.12 8.00 8.25
C PHE A 117 -14.44 7.52 8.89
N ASN A 118 -15.06 8.30 9.80
CA ASN A 118 -16.24 7.93 10.56
C ASN A 118 -16.05 6.69 11.47
N LEU A 119 -14.83 6.45 11.93
CA LEU A 119 -14.44 5.31 12.76
C LEU A 119 -14.12 5.68 14.21
N ALA A 120 -14.36 6.93 14.63
CA ALA A 120 -14.07 7.39 15.99
C ALA A 120 -14.72 6.52 17.07
N HIS A 121 -15.93 6.00 16.82
CA HIS A 121 -16.66 5.12 17.74
C HIS A 121 -16.02 3.74 17.93
N LEU A 122 -15.03 3.39 17.11
CA LEU A 122 -14.28 2.14 17.16
C LEU A 122 -12.88 2.29 17.78
N ALA A 123 -12.48 3.50 18.18
CA ALA A 123 -11.13 3.83 18.61
C ALA A 123 -10.56 2.83 19.65
N GLU A 124 -11.34 2.50 20.67
CA GLU A 124 -10.95 1.58 21.75
C GLU A 124 -11.24 0.10 21.44
N ARG A 125 -11.85 -0.21 20.29
CA ARG A 125 -12.17 -1.59 19.93
C ARG A 125 -10.92 -2.35 19.57
N SER A 126 -10.80 -3.58 20.06
CA SER A 126 -9.68 -4.48 19.68
C SER A 126 -9.71 -4.79 18.20
N PHE A 127 -8.53 -4.85 17.56
CA PHE A 127 -8.40 -5.17 16.13
C PHE A 127 -9.10 -6.48 15.75
N ARG A 128 -9.08 -7.50 16.63
CA ARG A 128 -9.75 -8.80 16.40
C ARG A 128 -11.26 -8.69 16.27
N ASP A 129 -11.86 -7.63 16.82
CA ASP A 129 -13.31 -7.43 16.90
C ASP A 129 -13.82 -6.46 15.83
N LEU A 130 -12.90 -5.98 14.96
CA LEU A 130 -13.22 -5.16 13.80
C LEU A 130 -13.62 -6.06 12.61
N SER A 131 -14.57 -5.59 11.81
CA SER A 131 -14.83 -6.18 10.50
C SER A 131 -13.71 -5.88 9.51
N GLY A 132 -13.63 -6.61 8.39
CA GLY A 132 -12.60 -6.37 7.37
C GLY A 132 -12.65 -4.97 6.73
N GLY A 133 -13.79 -4.30 6.78
CA GLY A 133 -13.92 -2.92 6.28
C GLY A 133 -13.63 -1.84 7.33
N GLU A 134 -13.58 -2.21 8.63
CA GLU A 134 -13.24 -1.34 9.75
C GLU A 134 -11.76 -1.44 10.14
N ALA A 135 -11.06 -2.47 9.70
CA ALA A 135 -9.66 -2.77 10.00
C ALA A 135 -8.66 -2.33 8.86
#